data_5ecbc0de756e65fcfcad3fa6f8b44f2f
#
_entry.id   5ecbc0de756e65fcfcad3fa6f8b44f2f
#
_cell.length_a   1.000
_cell.length_b   1.000
_cell.length_c   1.000
_cell.angle_alpha   90.00
_cell.angle_beta   90.00
_cell.angle_gamma   90.00
#
_symmetry.space_group_name_H-M   'P 1'
#
loop_
_entity.id
_entity.type
_entity.pdbx_description
1 polymer ?
#
loop_
_entity_poly.entity_id
_entity_poly.type
_entity_poly.pdbx_seq_one_letter_code
_entity_poly.pdbx_strand_id
1 'polypeptide(L)'
;MKKLSGKLRKKNSKGNYYYRLTIANGIRKEFALKTSDETQAIQRAEELDAVWAAPTQEVAFAQINAIKGFSNQIRNISFTEAWEKYETHPDRARPHTIAEQKSYKTSYDEFVSFLATFGSEEQRITGIGDITFPVAESYSAHLRTRPLAVGTHNRKIKHLRKIFNCLKDYYSGDNPFMQSSLFRNEREEQANVVRRQAFSKEQEQSLRKVLDDARYHVINKPEIRVIYYIGMFTGQRLKDCVLLQWQNIDWEQRKIWVRQFKTGKNVTIPIAPELYEVLQEAQMWKINQYVCPKSAARYNKNDKDGKNIGNNLINIDVLRVIRWIGLEPSVEVPGRKKKMTVYGFHSLRHSFASFCAEANVPKAVLLSILGTDSDIADKYYTHVGDASQRKAVEAVSGVLNNKSAQEKIDEVLALLKQKPTANQALIEKIKEILC
;
A
#
# COMPACT_ATOMS: atom_id res chain seq x y z
N MET A 1 -4.78 -57.46 -13.25
CA MET A 1 -5.26 -56.16 -13.79
C MET A 1 -6.64 -56.38 -14.39
N LYS A 2 -7.65 -55.67 -13.92
CA LYS A 2 -8.97 -55.66 -14.56
C LYS A 2 -8.84 -55.07 -15.98
N LYS A 3 -9.50 -55.67 -16.96
CA LYS A 3 -9.47 -55.18 -18.33
C LYS A 3 -10.28 -53.88 -18.41
N LEU A 4 -9.64 -52.75 -18.73
CA LEU A 4 -10.31 -51.48 -18.90
C LEU A 4 -11.30 -51.51 -20.06
N SER A 5 -12.48 -50.91 -19.85
CA SER A 5 -13.56 -50.85 -20.88
C SER A 5 -13.24 -49.85 -21.99
N GLY A 6 -12.36 -48.88 -21.71
CA GLY A 6 -11.96 -47.85 -22.62
C GLY A 6 -10.48 -47.90 -23.00
N LYS A 7 -10.01 -46.87 -23.71
CA LYS A 7 -8.60 -46.73 -24.14
C LYS A 7 -7.91 -45.63 -23.41
N LEU A 8 -6.77 -45.93 -22.76
CA LEU A 8 -5.86 -44.97 -22.19
C LEU A 8 -4.99 -44.35 -23.33
N ARG A 9 -4.84 -43.04 -23.34
CA ARG A 9 -4.10 -42.32 -24.37
C ARG A 9 -3.27 -41.20 -23.75
N LYS A 10 -2.11 -40.94 -24.35
CA LYS A 10 -1.27 -39.80 -24.04
C LYS A 10 -1.19 -38.88 -25.28
N LYS A 11 -1.56 -37.62 -25.19
CA LYS A 11 -1.56 -36.72 -26.35
C LYS A 11 -0.14 -36.33 -26.77
N ASN A 12 0.77 -36.20 -25.79
CA ASN A 12 2.21 -35.89 -26.03
C ASN A 12 3.05 -36.78 -25.12
N SER A 13 4.30 -37.10 -25.50
CA SER A 13 5.19 -37.99 -24.73
C SER A 13 5.45 -37.56 -23.29
N LYS A 14 5.37 -36.25 -22.99
CA LYS A 14 5.51 -35.65 -21.65
C LYS A 14 4.18 -35.15 -21.03
N GLY A 15 3.03 -35.36 -21.68
CA GLY A 15 1.73 -34.83 -21.25
C GLY A 15 0.95 -35.79 -20.34
N ASN A 16 -0.19 -35.31 -19.85
CA ASN A 16 -1.10 -36.10 -19.03
C ASN A 16 -1.82 -37.17 -19.85
N TYR A 17 -2.25 -38.24 -19.15
CA TYR A 17 -3.08 -39.29 -19.71
C TYR A 17 -4.53 -38.86 -19.84
N TYR A 18 -5.20 -39.43 -20.85
CA TYR A 18 -6.61 -39.28 -21.12
C TYR A 18 -7.25 -40.68 -21.25
N TYR A 19 -8.45 -40.83 -20.74
CA TYR A 19 -9.21 -42.07 -20.83
C TYR A 19 -10.39 -41.86 -21.73
N ARG A 20 -10.48 -42.66 -22.80
CA ARG A 20 -11.57 -42.62 -23.78
C ARG A 20 -12.49 -43.81 -23.58
N LEU A 21 -13.74 -43.55 -23.19
CA LEU A 21 -14.82 -44.50 -23.00
C LEU A 21 -15.87 -44.36 -24.12
N THR A 22 -16.46 -45.49 -24.54
CA THR A 22 -17.66 -45.52 -25.35
C THR A 22 -18.82 -45.80 -24.39
N ILE A 23 -19.73 -44.82 -24.27
CA ILE A 23 -20.89 -44.90 -23.41
C ILE A 23 -22.11 -45.42 -24.18
N ALA A 24 -23.26 -45.67 -23.51
CA ALA A 24 -24.49 -46.09 -24.12
C ALA A 24 -24.82 -45.24 -25.36
N ASN A 25 -25.36 -45.86 -26.41
CA ASN A 25 -25.63 -45.23 -27.70
C ASN A 25 -24.39 -44.92 -28.59
N GLY A 26 -23.24 -45.56 -28.35
CA GLY A 26 -22.05 -45.42 -29.18
C GLY A 26 -21.33 -44.08 -29.07
N ILE A 27 -21.71 -43.21 -28.14
CA ILE A 27 -21.09 -41.92 -27.93
C ILE A 27 -19.72 -42.10 -27.25
N ARG A 28 -18.67 -41.53 -27.84
CA ARG A 28 -17.31 -41.56 -27.27
C ARG A 28 -17.06 -40.31 -26.43
N LYS A 29 -16.70 -40.50 -25.15
CA LYS A 29 -16.23 -39.40 -24.27
C LYS A 29 -14.79 -39.61 -23.89
N GLU A 30 -14.05 -38.51 -23.76
CA GLU A 30 -12.65 -38.47 -23.36
C GLU A 30 -12.52 -37.68 -22.04
N PHE A 31 -11.90 -38.31 -21.06
CA PHE A 31 -11.70 -37.75 -19.70
C PHE A 31 -10.22 -37.47 -19.47
N ALA A 32 -9.88 -36.27 -19.06
CA ALA A 32 -8.52 -35.94 -18.66
C ALA A 32 -8.20 -36.52 -17.27
N LEU A 33 -7.20 -37.37 -17.17
CA LEU A 33 -6.84 -38.04 -15.92
C LEU A 33 -5.91 -37.19 -15.04
N LYS A 34 -5.46 -36.04 -15.53
CA LYS A 34 -4.61 -35.08 -14.80
C LYS A 34 -3.36 -35.72 -14.15
N THR A 35 -2.79 -36.73 -14.76
CA THR A 35 -1.54 -37.36 -14.34
C THR A 35 -0.70 -37.75 -15.55
N SER A 36 0.61 -37.66 -15.41
CA SER A 36 1.59 -38.17 -16.41
C SER A 36 2.14 -39.56 -16.04
N ASP A 37 1.79 -40.06 -14.85
CA ASP A 37 2.16 -41.37 -14.34
C ASP A 37 1.16 -42.44 -14.83
N GLU A 38 1.66 -43.53 -15.38
CA GLU A 38 0.86 -44.58 -16.00
C GLU A 38 0.07 -45.39 -14.98
N THR A 39 0.67 -45.68 -13.82
CA THR A 39 0.04 -46.46 -12.76
C THR A 39 -1.15 -45.73 -12.17
N GLN A 40 -0.98 -44.44 -11.90
CA GLN A 40 -2.07 -43.57 -11.44
C GLN A 40 -3.14 -43.38 -12.51
N ALA A 41 -2.74 -43.33 -13.79
CA ALA A 41 -3.70 -43.20 -14.89
C ALA A 41 -4.57 -44.46 -15.03
N ILE A 42 -3.99 -45.65 -14.87
CA ILE A 42 -4.73 -46.92 -14.87
C ILE A 42 -5.72 -46.95 -13.71
N GLN A 43 -5.29 -46.64 -12.50
CA GLN A 43 -6.15 -46.58 -11.32
C GLN A 43 -7.34 -45.65 -11.52
N ARG A 44 -7.12 -44.42 -12.01
CA ARG A 44 -8.19 -43.46 -12.28
C ARG A 44 -9.12 -43.89 -13.42
N ALA A 45 -8.61 -44.63 -14.39
CA ALA A 45 -9.42 -45.20 -15.45
C ALA A 45 -10.29 -46.35 -14.92
N GLU A 46 -9.81 -47.23 -14.04
CA GLU A 46 -10.58 -48.27 -13.36
C GLU A 46 -11.72 -47.66 -12.51
N GLU A 47 -11.44 -46.57 -11.81
CA GLU A 47 -12.44 -45.82 -11.03
C GLU A 47 -13.58 -45.26 -11.94
N LEU A 48 -13.21 -44.68 -13.08
CA LEU A 48 -14.17 -44.20 -14.07
C LEU A 48 -15.02 -45.36 -14.66
N ASP A 49 -14.40 -46.49 -14.98
CA ASP A 49 -15.13 -47.67 -15.45
C ASP A 49 -16.15 -48.17 -14.42
N ALA A 50 -15.80 -48.18 -13.14
CA ALA A 50 -16.70 -48.57 -12.07
C ALA A 50 -17.94 -47.66 -12.00
N VAL A 51 -17.76 -46.35 -12.15
CA VAL A 51 -18.85 -45.37 -12.16
C VAL A 51 -19.79 -45.57 -13.35
N TRP A 52 -19.25 -45.83 -14.54
CA TRP A 52 -20.07 -46.02 -15.76
C TRP A 52 -20.72 -47.42 -15.86
N ALA A 53 -20.22 -48.41 -15.12
CA ALA A 53 -20.80 -49.72 -14.96
C ALA A 53 -21.85 -49.82 -13.83
N ALA A 54 -22.11 -48.74 -13.10
CA ALA A 54 -23.00 -48.72 -11.96
C ALA A 54 -24.45 -49.01 -12.39
N PRO A 55 -25.15 -49.92 -11.70
CA PRO A 55 -26.48 -50.38 -12.10
C PRO A 55 -27.59 -49.35 -11.86
N THR A 56 -27.36 -48.40 -10.96
CA THR A 56 -28.30 -47.33 -10.65
C THR A 56 -27.63 -45.97 -10.54
N GLN A 57 -28.39 -44.89 -10.71
CA GLN A 57 -27.91 -43.54 -10.61
C GLN A 57 -27.40 -43.22 -9.19
N GLU A 58 -28.01 -43.77 -8.15
CA GLU A 58 -27.63 -43.62 -6.76
C GLU A 58 -26.26 -44.25 -6.46
N VAL A 59 -26.02 -45.46 -6.99
CA VAL A 59 -24.72 -46.15 -6.87
C VAL A 59 -23.64 -45.41 -7.62
N ALA A 60 -23.95 -44.87 -8.80
CA ALA A 60 -23.02 -44.01 -9.55
C ALA A 60 -22.66 -42.75 -8.78
N PHE A 61 -23.64 -42.08 -8.15
CA PHE A 61 -23.38 -40.91 -7.30
C PHE A 61 -22.57 -41.25 -6.07
N ALA A 62 -22.86 -42.39 -5.42
CA ALA A 62 -22.07 -42.85 -4.26
C ALA A 62 -20.63 -43.15 -4.66
N GLN A 63 -20.39 -43.78 -5.80
CA GLN A 63 -19.06 -44.06 -6.34
C GLN A 63 -18.34 -42.76 -6.75
N ILE A 64 -19.01 -41.82 -7.40
CA ILE A 64 -18.44 -40.49 -7.72
C ILE A 64 -18.03 -39.74 -6.44
N ASN A 65 -18.84 -39.82 -5.39
CA ASN A 65 -18.54 -39.18 -4.13
C ASN A 65 -17.38 -39.87 -3.41
N ALA A 66 -17.32 -41.21 -3.47
CA ALA A 66 -16.17 -41.98 -2.95
C ALA A 66 -14.89 -41.63 -3.74
N ILE A 67 -14.94 -41.61 -5.09
CA ILE A 67 -13.78 -41.23 -5.93
C ILE A 67 -13.35 -39.80 -5.67
N LYS A 68 -14.28 -38.87 -5.51
CA LYS A 68 -13.97 -37.49 -5.11
C LYS A 68 -13.34 -37.45 -3.71
N GLY A 69 -13.81 -38.27 -2.80
CA GLY A 69 -13.19 -38.42 -1.46
C GLY A 69 -11.76 -38.98 -1.53
N PHE A 70 -11.49 -39.95 -2.40
CA PHE A 70 -10.14 -40.55 -2.60
C PHE A 70 -9.23 -39.67 -3.46
N SER A 71 -9.74 -39.02 -4.52
CA SER A 71 -8.93 -38.09 -5.33
C SER A 71 -8.62 -36.78 -4.63
N ASN A 72 -9.35 -36.47 -3.57
CA ASN A 72 -9.17 -35.35 -2.65
C ASN A 72 -8.66 -35.83 -1.27
N GLN A 73 -7.79 -36.83 -1.17
CA GLN A 73 -6.89 -36.88 -0.05
C GLN A 73 -5.93 -35.70 -0.18
N ILE A 74 -6.51 -34.50 -0.01
CA ILE A 74 -5.72 -33.30 0.26
C ILE A 74 -4.90 -33.65 1.49
N ARG A 75 -3.61 -33.70 1.30
CA ARG A 75 -2.68 -33.98 2.40
C ARG A 75 -2.87 -32.87 3.44
N ASN A 76 -3.59 -33.18 4.51
CA ASN A 76 -3.72 -32.25 5.62
C ASN A 76 -2.34 -32.04 6.23
N ILE A 77 -1.81 -30.83 6.11
CA ILE A 77 -0.50 -30.47 6.63
C ILE A 77 -0.66 -29.73 7.96
N SER A 78 0.31 -29.94 8.86
CA SER A 78 0.34 -29.24 10.13
C SER A 78 0.50 -27.72 9.94
N PHE A 79 0.10 -26.93 10.94
CA PHE A 79 0.25 -25.46 10.89
C PHE A 79 1.71 -25.01 10.75
N THR A 80 2.66 -25.76 11.31
CA THR A 80 4.09 -25.48 11.15
C THR A 80 4.54 -25.70 9.71
N GLU A 81 4.22 -26.87 9.14
CA GLU A 81 4.54 -27.20 7.74
C GLU A 81 3.86 -26.21 6.77
N ALA A 82 2.62 -25.80 7.07
CA ALA A 82 1.88 -24.82 6.27
C ALA A 82 2.58 -23.47 6.22
N TRP A 83 3.12 -23.00 7.33
CA TRP A 83 3.89 -21.76 7.33
C TRP A 83 5.17 -21.87 6.50
N GLU A 84 5.94 -22.95 6.62
CA GLU A 84 7.15 -23.20 5.84
C GLU A 84 6.86 -23.24 4.33
N LYS A 85 5.77 -23.92 3.94
CA LYS A 85 5.33 -23.95 2.53
C LYS A 85 4.88 -22.59 2.02
N TYR A 86 4.21 -21.80 2.86
CA TYR A 86 3.85 -20.43 2.50
C TYR A 86 5.11 -19.56 2.29
N GLU A 87 6.14 -19.69 3.15
CA GLU A 87 7.36 -18.89 3.03
C GLU A 87 8.14 -19.18 1.74
N THR A 88 8.11 -20.41 1.26
CA THR A 88 8.81 -20.87 0.06
C THR A 88 7.95 -20.87 -1.21
N HIS A 89 6.65 -20.48 -1.11
CA HIS A 89 5.73 -20.58 -2.22
C HIS A 89 6.07 -19.59 -3.36
N PRO A 90 6.14 -20.03 -4.65
CA PRO A 90 6.52 -19.18 -5.78
C PRO A 90 5.52 -18.04 -6.04
N ASP A 91 4.21 -18.24 -5.79
CA ASP A 91 3.16 -17.22 -5.94
C ASP A 91 3.13 -16.20 -4.80
N ARG A 92 4.03 -16.31 -3.86
CA ARG A 92 4.30 -15.27 -2.90
C ARG A 92 4.87 -14.06 -3.64
N ALA A 93 4.00 -13.19 -4.08
CA ALA A 93 4.14 -12.23 -5.18
C ALA A 93 5.27 -11.18 -5.05
N ARG A 94 6.02 -11.13 -3.95
CA ARG A 94 7.23 -10.29 -3.75
C ARG A 94 8.02 -10.83 -2.55
N PRO A 95 9.35 -10.72 -2.54
CA PRO A 95 10.09 -10.90 -1.30
C PRO A 95 9.58 -9.86 -0.30
N HIS A 96 8.92 -10.33 0.76
CA HIS A 96 8.47 -9.47 1.84
C HIS A 96 9.67 -8.85 2.56
N THR A 97 9.53 -7.60 2.96
CA THR A 97 10.48 -7.05 3.94
C THR A 97 10.39 -7.86 5.24
N ILE A 98 11.45 -7.93 6.02
CA ILE A 98 11.47 -8.61 7.33
C ILE A 98 10.30 -8.16 8.21
N ALA A 99 9.97 -6.85 8.19
CA ALA A 99 8.85 -6.30 8.96
C ALA A 99 7.48 -6.80 8.45
N GLU A 100 7.33 -6.94 7.14
CA GLU A 100 6.10 -7.46 6.53
C GLU A 100 5.95 -8.94 6.82
N GLN A 101 7.00 -9.74 6.64
CA GLN A 101 7.03 -11.16 6.99
C GLN A 101 6.63 -11.38 8.45
N LYS A 102 7.21 -10.60 9.37
CA LYS A 102 6.85 -10.64 10.79
C LYS A 102 5.38 -10.30 11.02
N SER A 103 4.81 -9.38 10.25
CA SER A 103 3.38 -9.02 10.36
C SER A 103 2.46 -10.15 9.90
N TYR A 104 2.82 -10.86 8.81
CA TYR A 104 2.11 -12.06 8.37
C TYR A 104 2.22 -13.18 9.40
N LYS A 105 3.45 -13.46 9.89
CA LYS A 105 3.69 -14.48 10.93
C LYS A 105 2.87 -14.20 12.18
N THR A 106 2.87 -12.97 12.66
CA THR A 106 2.06 -12.57 13.83
C THR A 106 0.57 -12.82 13.61
N SER A 107 0.03 -12.52 12.42
CA SER A 107 -1.39 -12.78 12.12
C SER A 107 -1.68 -14.29 12.04
N TYR A 108 -0.76 -15.04 11.49
CA TYR A 108 -0.86 -16.50 11.40
C TYR A 108 -0.81 -17.16 12.77
N ASP A 109 0.20 -16.84 13.59
CA ASP A 109 0.37 -17.41 14.94
C ASP A 109 -0.80 -17.07 15.85
N GLU A 110 -1.37 -15.89 15.71
CA GLU A 110 -2.55 -15.50 16.48
C GLU A 110 -3.79 -16.32 16.06
N PHE A 111 -3.92 -16.62 14.77
CA PHE A 111 -4.97 -17.51 14.27
C PHE A 111 -4.77 -18.94 14.79
N VAL A 112 -3.56 -19.48 14.70
CA VAL A 112 -3.23 -20.81 15.24
C VAL A 112 -3.48 -20.89 16.75
N SER A 113 -3.12 -19.84 17.49
CA SER A 113 -3.41 -19.76 18.93
C SER A 113 -4.91 -19.72 19.23
N PHE A 114 -5.71 -19.06 18.40
CA PHE A 114 -7.15 -19.11 18.51
C PHE A 114 -7.70 -20.52 18.29
N LEU A 115 -7.19 -21.25 17.27
CA LEU A 115 -7.61 -22.62 17.01
C LEU A 115 -7.34 -23.57 18.17
N ALA A 116 -6.26 -23.37 18.92
CA ALA A 116 -5.96 -24.15 20.11
C ALA A 116 -7.01 -23.99 21.24
N THR A 117 -7.77 -22.91 21.21
CA THR A 117 -8.86 -22.63 22.17
C THR A 117 -10.25 -22.83 21.56
N PHE A 118 -10.31 -23.18 20.27
CA PHE A 118 -11.54 -23.33 19.50
C PHE A 118 -11.85 -24.81 19.26
N GLY A 119 -13.02 -25.24 19.65
CA GLY A 119 -13.55 -26.56 19.37
C GLY A 119 -13.78 -27.41 20.62
N SER A 120 -14.78 -28.29 20.53
CA SER A 120 -14.99 -29.39 21.46
C SER A 120 -14.04 -30.53 21.09
N GLU A 121 -13.84 -31.50 21.99
CA GLU A 121 -12.99 -32.68 21.76
C GLU A 121 -13.36 -33.46 20.49
N GLU A 122 -14.60 -33.32 20.00
CA GLU A 122 -15.12 -34.00 18.81
C GLU A 122 -14.71 -33.35 17.47
N GLN A 123 -14.30 -32.08 17.46
CA GLN A 123 -13.85 -31.34 16.26
C GLN A 123 -12.41 -30.85 16.39
N ARG A 124 -11.50 -31.81 16.48
CA ARG A 124 -10.06 -31.50 16.59
C ARG A 124 -9.49 -30.99 15.28
N ILE A 125 -9.23 -29.68 15.20
CA ILE A 125 -8.53 -29.05 14.08
C ILE A 125 -7.05 -29.37 14.19
N THR A 126 -6.52 -30.18 13.26
CA THR A 126 -5.13 -30.70 13.30
C THR A 126 -4.23 -30.04 12.25
N GLY A 127 -4.80 -29.49 11.21
CA GLY A 127 -4.05 -28.88 10.11
C GLY A 127 -4.88 -27.93 9.23
N ILE A 128 -4.26 -27.51 8.15
CA ILE A 128 -4.85 -26.54 7.21
C ILE A 128 -6.11 -27.09 6.50
N GLY A 129 -6.14 -28.40 6.24
CA GLY A 129 -7.26 -29.07 5.59
C GLY A 129 -8.56 -29.03 6.39
N ASP A 130 -8.48 -28.85 7.71
CA ASP A 130 -9.64 -28.78 8.60
C ASP A 130 -10.24 -27.37 8.68
N ILE A 131 -9.60 -26.36 8.09
CA ILE A 131 -10.05 -24.97 8.16
C ILE A 131 -11.14 -24.71 7.13
N THR A 132 -12.36 -24.55 7.63
CA THR A 132 -13.55 -24.24 6.84
C THR A 132 -13.99 -22.78 7.02
N PHE A 133 -14.97 -22.33 6.21
CA PHE A 133 -15.54 -20.99 6.37
C PHE A 133 -16.12 -20.73 7.78
N PRO A 134 -16.88 -21.65 8.42
CA PRO A 134 -17.35 -21.45 9.81
C PRO A 134 -16.22 -21.21 10.81
N VAL A 135 -15.06 -21.85 10.64
CA VAL A 135 -13.88 -21.61 11.49
C VAL A 135 -13.33 -20.21 11.27
N ALA A 136 -13.22 -19.77 10.00
CA ALA A 136 -12.80 -18.41 9.65
C ALA A 136 -13.79 -17.35 10.17
N GLU A 137 -15.08 -17.62 10.11
CA GLU A 137 -16.15 -16.76 10.65
C GLU A 137 -16.05 -16.62 12.17
N SER A 138 -15.87 -17.73 12.87
CA SER A 138 -15.65 -17.74 14.34
C SER A 138 -14.40 -16.96 14.73
N TYR A 139 -13.32 -17.07 13.95
CA TYR A 139 -12.12 -16.25 14.17
C TYR A 139 -12.38 -14.76 13.94
N SER A 140 -13.11 -14.40 12.88
CA SER A 140 -13.52 -13.01 12.65
C SER A 140 -14.39 -12.48 13.80
N ALA A 141 -15.33 -13.28 14.31
CA ALA A 141 -16.15 -12.95 15.48
C ALA A 141 -15.27 -12.74 16.73
N HIS A 142 -14.32 -13.64 16.99
CA HIS A 142 -13.34 -13.48 18.07
C HIS A 142 -12.54 -12.17 17.92
N LEU A 143 -12.08 -11.82 16.73
CA LEU A 143 -11.38 -10.55 16.52
C LEU A 143 -12.26 -9.33 16.78
N ARG A 144 -13.58 -9.43 16.58
CA ARG A 144 -14.56 -8.34 16.82
C ARG A 144 -14.76 -8.08 18.32
N THR A 145 -14.59 -9.08 19.20
CA THR A 145 -14.66 -8.88 20.66
C THR A 145 -13.45 -8.17 21.24
N ARG A 146 -12.39 -8.03 20.45
CA ARG A 146 -11.14 -7.40 20.88
C ARG A 146 -11.12 -5.92 20.53
N PRO A 147 -10.45 -5.06 21.33
CA PRO A 147 -10.33 -3.63 21.08
C PRO A 147 -9.38 -3.35 19.90
N LEU A 148 -9.77 -3.80 18.70
CA LEU A 148 -8.99 -3.64 17.46
C LEU A 148 -9.63 -2.58 16.57
N ALA A 149 -8.78 -1.74 15.98
CA ALA A 149 -9.21 -0.88 14.87
C ALA A 149 -9.72 -1.73 13.69
N VAL A 150 -10.73 -1.25 12.96
CA VAL A 150 -11.27 -1.91 11.75
C VAL A 150 -10.15 -2.25 10.76
N GLY A 151 -9.26 -1.31 10.46
CA GLY A 151 -8.12 -1.55 9.59
C GLY A 151 -7.15 -2.64 10.10
N THR A 152 -7.00 -2.81 11.43
CA THR A 152 -6.17 -3.88 12.01
C THR A 152 -6.86 -5.23 11.89
N HIS A 153 -8.17 -5.30 12.21
CA HIS A 153 -8.98 -6.49 12.01
C HIS A 153 -8.91 -6.95 10.53
N ASN A 154 -9.26 -6.06 9.61
CA ASN A 154 -9.29 -6.35 8.19
C ASN A 154 -7.92 -6.78 7.64
N ARG A 155 -6.83 -6.20 8.14
CA ARG A 155 -5.47 -6.60 7.76
C ARG A 155 -5.16 -8.03 8.18
N LYS A 156 -5.56 -8.48 9.38
CA LYS A 156 -5.35 -9.86 9.84
C LYS A 156 -6.07 -10.86 8.92
N ILE A 157 -7.32 -10.58 8.58
CA ILE A 157 -8.09 -11.40 7.63
C ILE A 157 -7.43 -11.40 6.24
N LYS A 158 -6.98 -10.23 5.74
CA LYS A 158 -6.25 -10.13 4.46
C LYS A 158 -4.95 -10.94 4.45
N HIS A 159 -4.22 -10.99 5.58
CA HIS A 159 -3.01 -11.82 5.70
C HIS A 159 -3.35 -13.29 5.57
N LEU A 160 -4.35 -13.79 6.32
CA LEU A 160 -4.79 -15.18 6.24
C LEU A 160 -5.30 -15.53 4.85
N ARG A 161 -6.12 -14.66 4.22
CA ARG A 161 -6.55 -14.84 2.83
C ARG A 161 -5.37 -15.07 1.89
N LYS A 162 -4.30 -14.26 1.99
CA LYS A 162 -3.10 -14.43 1.17
C LYS A 162 -2.37 -15.73 1.45
N ILE A 163 -2.20 -16.10 2.73
CA ILE A 163 -1.56 -17.35 3.12
C ILE A 163 -2.33 -18.54 2.55
N PHE A 164 -3.64 -18.57 2.73
CA PHE A 164 -4.48 -19.65 2.22
C PHE A 164 -4.54 -19.71 0.69
N ASN A 165 -4.43 -18.58 -0.02
CA ASN A 165 -4.31 -18.61 -1.48
C ASN A 165 -3.06 -19.38 -1.94
N CYS A 166 -1.94 -19.24 -1.24
CA CYS A 166 -0.72 -20.00 -1.54
C CYS A 166 -0.83 -21.48 -1.14
N LEU A 167 -1.69 -21.80 -0.20
CA LEU A 167 -1.87 -23.16 0.34
C LEU A 167 -3.06 -23.91 -0.28
N LYS A 168 -3.54 -23.48 -1.45
CA LYS A 168 -4.74 -24.02 -2.11
C LYS A 168 -4.73 -25.55 -2.31
N ASP A 169 -3.57 -26.13 -2.45
CA ASP A 169 -3.40 -27.58 -2.66
C ASP A 169 -3.55 -28.41 -1.38
N TYR A 170 -3.70 -27.77 -0.21
CA TYR A 170 -3.71 -28.41 1.10
C TYR A 170 -5.06 -28.32 1.84
N TYR A 171 -6.10 -27.79 1.20
CA TYR A 171 -7.48 -27.77 1.72
C TYR A 171 -8.52 -27.91 0.59
N SER A 172 -9.73 -28.34 0.94
CA SER A 172 -10.83 -28.55 -0.02
C SER A 172 -11.65 -27.26 -0.23
N GLY A 173 -12.11 -27.04 -1.45
CA GLY A 173 -13.05 -25.97 -1.77
C GLY A 173 -12.40 -24.60 -1.93
N ASP A 174 -13.16 -23.55 -1.65
CA ASP A 174 -12.72 -22.17 -1.75
C ASP A 174 -11.92 -21.75 -0.52
N ASN A 175 -11.08 -20.71 -0.68
CA ASN A 175 -10.34 -20.15 0.43
C ASN A 175 -11.28 -19.66 1.54
N PRO A 176 -11.19 -20.20 2.77
CA PRO A 176 -12.10 -19.89 3.87
C PRO A 176 -12.16 -18.39 4.23
N PHE A 177 -11.13 -17.63 3.89
CA PHE A 177 -11.01 -16.18 4.19
C PHE A 177 -11.46 -15.28 3.02
N MET A 178 -12.13 -15.80 1.99
CA MET A 178 -12.56 -14.99 0.83
C MET A 178 -13.81 -14.17 1.09
N GLN A 179 -14.72 -14.62 1.94
CA GLN A 179 -16.02 -13.99 2.15
C GLN A 179 -15.90 -12.55 2.67
N SER A 180 -16.75 -11.67 2.14
CA SER A 180 -16.80 -10.26 2.55
C SER A 180 -17.33 -10.08 3.98
N SER A 181 -18.16 -11.00 4.45
CA SER A 181 -18.72 -11.00 5.83
C SER A 181 -17.66 -11.05 6.93
N LEU A 182 -16.48 -11.59 6.63
CA LEU A 182 -15.35 -11.63 7.57
C LEU A 182 -14.75 -10.27 7.85
N PHE A 183 -14.98 -9.28 6.97
CA PHE A 183 -14.43 -7.94 7.10
C PHE A 183 -15.39 -7.03 7.83
N ARG A 184 -14.82 -6.10 8.60
CA ARG A 184 -15.59 -5.00 9.18
C ARG A 184 -15.70 -3.87 8.16
N ASN A 185 -16.85 -3.19 8.17
CA ASN A 185 -17.06 -2.02 7.32
C ASN A 185 -16.22 -0.84 7.86
N GLU A 186 -15.42 -0.24 6.99
CA GLU A 186 -14.60 0.93 7.37
C GLU A 186 -15.47 2.16 7.76
N ARG A 187 -16.71 2.22 7.29
CA ARG A 187 -17.67 3.25 7.67
C ARG A 187 -18.06 3.18 9.15
N GLU A 188 -17.96 2.02 9.79
CA GLU A 188 -18.25 1.87 11.24
C GLU A 188 -17.29 2.71 12.11
N GLU A 189 -16.10 3.00 11.64
CA GLU A 189 -15.11 3.84 12.35
C GLU A 189 -15.13 5.31 11.92
N GLN A 190 -15.78 5.69 10.81
CA GLN A 190 -15.61 7.02 10.19
C GLN A 190 -16.03 8.17 11.13
N ALA A 191 -17.01 7.98 11.99
CA ALA A 191 -17.48 9.01 12.92
C ALA A 191 -16.45 9.35 14.02
N ASN A 192 -15.56 8.42 14.40
CA ASN A 192 -14.64 8.54 15.53
C ASN A 192 -13.17 8.28 15.18
N VAL A 193 -12.81 8.29 13.89
CA VAL A 193 -11.42 8.03 13.48
C VAL A 193 -10.57 9.24 13.78
N VAL A 194 -9.74 9.12 14.80
CA VAL A 194 -8.62 10.04 15.02
C VAL A 194 -7.63 9.84 13.88
N ARG A 195 -7.56 10.82 12.98
CA ARG A 195 -6.64 10.82 11.84
C ARG A 195 -5.47 11.75 12.10
N ARG A 196 -4.35 11.45 11.46
CA ARG A 196 -3.20 12.35 11.44
C ARG A 196 -3.60 13.67 10.78
N GLN A 197 -3.19 14.78 11.40
CA GLN A 197 -3.53 16.13 10.97
C GLN A 197 -2.33 16.81 10.30
N ALA A 198 -2.62 17.76 9.43
CA ALA A 198 -1.67 18.73 8.95
C ALA A 198 -1.44 19.82 10.01
N PHE A 199 -0.30 20.46 9.99
CA PHE A 199 -0.08 21.68 10.76
C PHE A 199 -0.73 22.87 10.04
N SER A 200 -1.27 23.82 10.79
CA SER A 200 -1.66 25.12 10.23
C SER A 200 -0.43 25.97 9.90
N LYS A 201 -0.62 27.09 9.19
CA LYS A 201 0.46 28.04 8.89
C LYS A 201 1.11 28.61 10.15
N GLU A 202 0.29 28.95 11.15
CA GLU A 202 0.76 29.48 12.44
C GLU A 202 1.52 28.42 13.25
N GLN A 203 1.06 27.18 13.23
CA GLN A 203 1.75 26.05 13.87
C GLN A 203 3.10 25.77 13.18
N GLU A 204 3.13 25.83 11.85
CA GLU A 204 4.35 25.66 11.06
C GLU A 204 5.37 26.77 11.37
N GLN A 205 4.93 28.02 11.41
CA GLN A 205 5.80 29.14 11.82
C GLN A 205 6.33 28.98 13.25
N SER A 206 5.49 28.49 14.16
CA SER A 206 5.89 28.22 15.55
C SER A 206 6.92 27.09 15.62
N LEU A 207 6.78 26.03 14.80
CA LEU A 207 7.77 24.94 14.69
C LEU A 207 9.13 25.46 14.23
N ARG A 208 9.18 26.35 13.24
CA ARG A 208 10.44 26.99 12.81
C ARG A 208 11.07 27.78 13.94
N LYS A 209 10.28 28.64 14.61
CA LYS A 209 10.77 29.47 15.72
C LYS A 209 11.43 28.64 16.83
N VAL A 210 10.79 27.54 17.27
CA VAL A 210 11.38 26.68 18.32
C VAL A 210 12.58 25.88 17.83
N LEU A 211 12.67 25.56 16.54
CA LEU A 211 13.84 24.92 15.96
C LEU A 211 15.05 25.86 15.86
N ASP A 212 14.82 27.16 15.67
CA ASP A 212 15.88 28.17 15.61
C ASP A 212 16.29 28.65 17.01
N ASP A 213 15.41 28.58 18.01
CA ASP A 213 15.64 29.10 19.36
C ASP A 213 16.56 28.17 20.20
N ALA A 214 17.72 28.69 20.61
CA ALA A 214 18.73 27.95 21.37
C ALA A 214 18.22 27.41 22.73
N ARG A 215 17.16 27.98 23.30
CA ARG A 215 16.59 27.54 24.59
C ARG A 215 15.98 26.13 24.50
N TYR A 216 15.54 25.71 23.33
CA TYR A 216 14.96 24.39 23.11
C TYR A 216 16.03 23.39 22.69
N HIS A 217 16.08 22.24 23.35
CA HIS A 217 17.15 21.27 23.10
C HIS A 217 16.63 19.87 22.77
N VAL A 218 17.06 19.33 21.64
CA VAL A 218 16.97 17.90 21.26
C VAL A 218 18.32 17.42 20.75
N ILE A 219 18.51 16.12 20.74
CA ILE A 219 19.75 15.50 20.24
C ILE A 219 19.94 15.84 18.76
N ASN A 220 21.09 16.38 18.39
CA ASN A 220 21.42 16.81 17.03
C ASN A 220 20.43 17.83 16.46
N LYS A 221 20.02 18.79 17.25
CA LYS A 221 19.01 19.81 16.88
C LYS A 221 19.27 20.47 15.51
N PRO A 222 20.48 20.88 15.12
CA PRO A 222 20.73 21.44 13.79
C PRO A 222 20.32 20.48 12.67
N GLU A 223 20.64 19.19 12.80
CA GLU A 223 20.23 18.18 11.80
C GLU A 223 18.73 17.89 11.85
N ILE A 224 18.10 17.91 13.04
CA ILE A 224 16.63 17.77 13.17
C ILE A 224 15.93 18.95 12.47
N ARG A 225 16.49 20.16 12.54
CA ARG A 225 16.00 21.33 11.78
C ARG A 225 16.08 21.07 10.27
N VAL A 226 17.20 20.60 9.76
CA VAL A 226 17.36 20.26 8.34
C VAL A 226 16.35 19.18 7.91
N ILE A 227 16.20 18.11 8.70
CA ILE A 227 15.25 17.03 8.45
C ILE A 227 13.80 17.56 8.40
N TYR A 228 13.46 18.50 9.29
CA TYR A 228 12.17 19.17 9.29
C TYR A 228 11.94 19.94 7.97
N TYR A 229 12.91 20.78 7.55
CA TYR A 229 12.79 21.55 6.31
C TYR A 229 12.67 20.65 5.08
N ILE A 230 13.48 19.57 5.00
CA ILE A 230 13.32 18.58 3.92
C ILE A 230 11.90 17.99 3.95
N GLY A 231 11.43 17.55 5.11
CA GLY A 231 10.09 16.97 5.25
C GLY A 231 8.97 17.94 4.87
N MET A 232 9.09 19.21 5.27
CA MET A 232 8.09 20.25 5.05
C MET A 232 8.03 20.70 3.59
N PHE A 233 9.17 20.93 2.95
CA PHE A 233 9.25 21.48 1.60
C PHE A 233 9.27 20.44 0.48
N THR A 234 9.38 19.15 0.83
CA THR A 234 9.36 18.05 -0.16
C THR A 234 8.24 17.04 0.07
N GLY A 235 7.62 17.07 1.24
CA GLY A 235 6.63 16.09 1.64
C GLY A 235 7.18 14.65 1.75
N GLN A 236 8.51 14.44 1.80
CA GLN A 236 9.09 13.11 1.84
C GLN A 236 8.93 12.45 3.22
N ARG A 237 9.08 11.12 3.29
CA ARG A 237 8.94 10.36 4.54
C ARG A 237 10.19 10.51 5.41
N LEU A 238 10.05 10.32 6.73
CA LEU A 238 11.15 10.48 7.68
C LEU A 238 12.43 9.75 7.25
N LYS A 239 12.33 8.50 6.81
CA LYS A 239 13.50 7.73 6.36
C LYS A 239 14.18 8.38 5.16
N ASP A 240 13.40 8.86 4.20
CA ASP A 240 13.90 9.50 2.98
C ASP A 240 14.59 10.83 3.32
N CYS A 241 14.09 11.58 4.32
CA CYS A 241 14.68 12.84 4.78
C CYS A 241 15.95 12.62 5.60
N VAL A 242 15.94 11.69 6.56
CA VAL A 242 17.08 11.44 7.45
C VAL A 242 18.28 10.85 6.71
N LEU A 243 18.01 10.00 5.71
CA LEU A 243 19.05 9.30 4.93
C LEU A 243 19.36 9.99 3.59
N LEU A 244 18.95 11.25 3.40
CA LEU A 244 19.28 12.02 2.21
C LEU A 244 20.81 12.17 2.11
N GLN A 245 21.34 11.95 0.91
CA GLN A 245 22.78 12.05 0.63
C GLN A 245 23.10 13.29 -0.19
N TRP A 246 24.30 13.82 -0.03
CA TRP A 246 24.80 14.99 -0.76
C TRP A 246 24.78 14.79 -2.28
N GLN A 247 25.08 13.59 -2.75
CA GLN A 247 25.02 13.26 -4.18
C GLN A 247 23.61 13.33 -4.78
N ASN A 248 22.57 13.39 -3.95
CA ASN A 248 21.19 13.51 -4.39
C ASN A 248 20.74 14.98 -4.56
N ILE A 249 21.64 15.94 -4.32
CA ILE A 249 21.37 17.36 -4.43
C ILE A 249 22.11 17.92 -5.64
N ASP A 250 21.34 18.39 -6.61
CA ASP A 250 21.82 19.17 -7.75
C ASP A 250 21.74 20.65 -7.37
N TRP A 251 22.90 21.24 -7.10
CA TRP A 251 23.02 22.64 -6.66
C TRP A 251 22.80 23.64 -7.80
N GLU A 252 23.14 23.28 -9.04
CA GLU A 252 23.01 24.11 -10.21
C GLU A 252 21.55 24.23 -10.63
N GLN A 253 20.87 23.09 -10.75
CA GLN A 253 19.45 23.04 -11.10
C GLN A 253 18.52 23.24 -9.89
N ARG A 254 19.07 23.35 -8.68
CA ARG A 254 18.31 23.43 -7.43
C ARG A 254 17.25 22.35 -7.31
N LYS A 255 17.67 21.08 -7.43
CA LYS A 255 16.79 19.92 -7.35
C LYS A 255 17.33 18.88 -6.39
N ILE A 256 16.43 18.15 -5.74
CA ILE A 256 16.72 16.94 -4.99
C ILE A 256 16.08 15.77 -5.72
N TRP A 257 16.84 14.70 -5.92
CA TRP A 257 16.26 13.45 -6.39
C TRP A 257 16.30 12.41 -5.27
N VAL A 258 15.21 11.66 -5.09
CA VAL A 258 15.04 10.68 -4.02
C VAL A 258 14.52 9.38 -4.61
N ARG A 259 15.24 8.28 -4.37
CA ARG A 259 14.68 6.95 -4.53
C ARG A 259 14.02 6.55 -3.21
N GLN A 260 12.71 6.63 -3.16
CA GLN A 260 11.94 6.40 -1.94
C GLN A 260 12.11 4.98 -1.39
N PHE A 261 12.52 4.83 -0.15
CA PHE A 261 12.75 3.53 0.50
C PHE A 261 11.49 2.66 0.58
N LYS A 262 10.31 3.26 0.72
CA LYS A 262 9.06 2.49 0.86
C LYS A 262 8.49 2.01 -0.46
N THR A 263 8.59 2.79 -1.52
CA THR A 263 7.91 2.54 -2.80
C THR A 263 8.86 2.16 -3.93
N GLY A 264 10.16 2.43 -3.75
CA GLY A 264 11.17 2.29 -4.80
C GLY A 264 11.05 3.33 -5.92
N LYS A 265 10.06 4.23 -5.87
CA LYS A 265 9.85 5.26 -6.89
C LYS A 265 10.95 6.32 -6.82
N ASN A 266 11.43 6.74 -7.98
CA ASN A 266 12.33 7.89 -8.11
C ASN A 266 11.47 9.16 -8.25
N VAL A 267 11.79 10.18 -7.46
CA VAL A 267 11.15 11.49 -7.53
C VAL A 267 12.22 12.58 -7.61
N THR A 268 11.96 13.60 -8.41
CA THR A 268 12.80 14.79 -8.52
C THR A 268 12.00 15.99 -8.07
N ILE A 269 12.54 16.75 -7.11
CA ILE A 269 11.83 17.79 -6.38
C ILE A 269 12.64 19.08 -6.46
N PRO A 270 12.08 20.20 -6.93
CA PRO A 270 12.73 21.52 -6.85
C PRO A 270 12.99 21.91 -5.40
N ILE A 271 14.08 22.57 -5.14
CA ILE A 271 14.47 23.07 -3.80
C ILE A 271 13.89 24.47 -3.62
N ALA A 272 13.01 24.62 -2.63
CA ALA A 272 12.52 25.94 -2.22
C ALA A 272 13.66 26.81 -1.63
N PRO A 273 13.59 28.15 -1.74
CA PRO A 273 14.64 29.04 -1.25
C PRO A 273 15.02 28.76 0.21
N GLU A 274 14.05 28.61 1.10
CA GLU A 274 14.27 28.37 2.52
C GLU A 274 14.96 27.01 2.79
N LEU A 275 14.61 25.99 2.01
CA LEU A 275 15.28 24.70 2.10
C LEU A 275 16.71 24.77 1.55
N TYR A 276 16.93 25.58 0.50
CA TYR A 276 18.26 25.75 -0.09
C TYR A 276 19.23 26.38 0.91
N GLU A 277 18.81 27.45 1.61
CA GLU A 277 19.61 28.10 2.67
C GLU A 277 20.00 27.12 3.79
N VAL A 278 19.03 26.36 4.29
CA VAL A 278 19.24 25.35 5.33
C VAL A 278 20.18 24.24 4.87
N LEU A 279 20.11 23.83 3.60
CA LEU A 279 21.03 22.84 3.04
C LEU A 279 22.44 23.41 2.85
N GLN A 280 22.60 24.70 2.51
CA GLN A 280 23.89 25.36 2.45
C GLN A 280 24.55 25.45 3.84
N GLU A 281 23.78 25.84 4.88
CA GLU A 281 24.26 25.80 6.27
C GLU A 281 24.72 24.38 6.66
N ALA A 282 23.99 23.34 6.25
CA ALA A 282 24.33 21.97 6.55
C ALA A 282 25.67 21.51 5.95
N GLN A 283 26.21 22.18 4.95
CA GLN A 283 27.55 21.87 4.41
C GLN A 283 28.66 22.07 5.45
N MET A 284 28.45 22.91 6.48
CA MET A 284 29.43 23.16 7.55
C MET A 284 29.76 21.88 8.34
N TRP A 285 28.89 20.90 8.40
CA TRP A 285 29.13 19.60 9.07
C TRP A 285 29.18 18.39 8.12
N LYS A 286 29.55 18.63 6.87
CA LYS A 286 29.73 17.57 5.86
C LYS A 286 30.93 16.70 6.22
N ILE A 287 30.69 15.56 6.86
CA ILE A 287 31.71 14.61 7.29
C ILE A 287 31.63 13.25 6.57
N ASN A 288 30.49 12.95 5.94
CA ASN A 288 30.26 11.73 5.16
C ASN A 288 29.23 11.99 4.05
N GLN A 289 28.71 10.92 3.47
CA GLN A 289 27.74 10.99 2.36
C GLN A 289 26.37 11.58 2.74
N TYR A 290 25.98 11.57 4.02
CA TYR A 290 24.65 12.02 4.46
C TYR A 290 24.63 13.51 4.74
N VAL A 291 23.49 14.17 4.42
CA VAL A 291 23.23 15.57 4.77
C VAL A 291 23.16 15.75 6.30
N CYS A 292 22.59 14.75 6.98
CA CYS A 292 22.43 14.72 8.43
C CYS A 292 23.17 13.50 9.03
N PRO A 293 24.52 13.53 9.11
CA PRO A 293 25.33 12.34 9.42
C PRO A 293 25.07 11.73 10.79
N LYS A 294 24.93 12.55 11.85
CA LYS A 294 24.66 12.07 13.22
C LYS A 294 23.25 11.48 13.34
N SER A 295 22.26 12.12 12.72
CA SER A 295 20.88 11.64 12.68
C SER A 295 20.76 10.38 11.83
N ALA A 296 21.49 10.27 10.71
CA ALA A 296 21.55 9.06 9.90
C ALA A 296 22.16 7.89 10.66
N ALA A 297 23.27 8.09 11.37
CA ALA A 297 23.89 7.08 12.23
C ALA A 297 22.91 6.62 13.33
N ARG A 298 22.22 7.57 13.96
CA ARG A 298 21.24 7.30 15.00
C ARG A 298 19.99 6.58 14.44
N TYR A 299 19.56 6.91 13.23
CA TYR A 299 18.44 6.26 12.55
C TYR A 299 18.75 4.80 12.19
N ASN A 300 19.99 4.49 11.84
CA ASN A 300 20.44 3.14 11.51
C ASN A 300 20.76 2.26 12.74
N LYS A 301 20.56 2.78 13.96
CA LYS A 301 20.84 2.03 15.18
C LYS A 301 19.87 0.87 15.35
N ASN A 302 20.42 -0.31 15.64
CA ASN A 302 19.68 -1.51 15.98
C ASN A 302 19.77 -1.81 17.48
N ASP A 303 18.79 -2.57 18.01
CA ASP A 303 18.84 -3.16 19.33
C ASP A 303 19.73 -4.42 19.35
N LYS A 304 19.78 -5.09 20.52
CA LYS A 304 20.57 -6.33 20.71
C LYS A 304 20.13 -7.48 19.80
N ASP A 305 18.88 -7.46 19.38
CA ASP A 305 18.25 -8.47 18.51
C ASP A 305 18.33 -8.11 17.02
N GLY A 306 19.12 -7.09 16.66
CA GLY A 306 19.27 -6.61 15.28
C GLY A 306 18.07 -5.81 14.74
N LYS A 307 17.07 -5.50 15.57
CA LYS A 307 15.89 -4.74 15.17
C LYS A 307 16.22 -3.25 15.16
N ASN A 308 15.90 -2.57 14.05
CA ASN A 308 16.08 -1.12 13.97
C ASN A 308 15.19 -0.38 14.97
N ILE A 309 15.83 0.39 15.85
CA ILE A 309 15.19 1.27 16.84
C ILE A 309 15.31 2.75 16.48
N GLY A 310 16.12 3.09 15.48
CA GLY A 310 16.47 4.47 15.14
C GLY A 310 15.29 5.30 14.68
N ASN A 311 14.33 4.71 13.98
CA ASN A 311 13.09 5.40 13.62
C ASN A 311 12.37 5.95 14.87
N ASN A 312 12.29 5.17 15.94
CA ASN A 312 11.68 5.61 17.20
C ASN A 312 12.50 6.70 17.88
N LEU A 313 13.85 6.58 17.84
CA LEU A 313 14.75 7.56 18.46
C LEU A 313 14.61 8.94 17.81
N ILE A 314 14.51 9.03 16.50
CA ILE A 314 14.27 10.30 15.79
C ILE A 314 12.84 10.80 16.02
N ASN A 315 11.84 9.91 16.01
CA ASN A 315 10.45 10.31 16.29
C ASN A 315 10.29 10.90 17.70
N ILE A 316 10.99 10.43 18.71
CA ILE A 316 10.94 11.01 20.07
C ILE A 316 11.34 12.50 20.03
N ASP A 317 12.37 12.86 19.28
CA ASP A 317 12.79 14.26 19.15
C ASP A 317 11.76 15.08 18.37
N VAL A 318 11.24 14.54 17.28
CA VAL A 318 10.14 15.19 16.52
C VAL A 318 8.92 15.45 17.41
N LEU A 319 8.48 14.46 18.20
CA LEU A 319 7.33 14.62 19.10
C LEU A 319 7.62 15.65 20.21
N ARG A 320 8.88 15.76 20.65
CA ARG A 320 9.29 16.79 21.62
C ARG A 320 9.21 18.19 21.03
N VAL A 321 9.68 18.38 19.79
CA VAL A 321 9.56 19.66 19.07
C VAL A 321 8.08 20.08 18.92
N ILE A 322 7.21 19.13 18.61
CA ILE A 322 5.76 19.40 18.49
C ILE A 322 5.15 19.84 19.84
N ARG A 323 5.60 19.25 20.96
CA ARG A 323 5.11 19.68 22.30
C ARG A 323 5.58 21.10 22.65
N TRP A 324 6.73 21.55 22.19
CA TRP A 324 7.21 22.92 22.45
C TRP A 324 6.30 24.01 21.89
N ILE A 325 5.51 23.71 20.88
CA ILE A 325 4.53 24.65 20.35
C ILE A 325 3.12 24.47 20.98
N GLY A 326 3.04 23.74 22.10
CA GLY A 326 1.79 23.56 22.85
C GLY A 326 0.87 22.47 22.28
N LEU A 327 1.30 21.68 21.30
CA LEU A 327 0.51 20.61 20.73
C LEU A 327 0.77 19.27 21.44
N GLU A 328 -0.29 18.54 21.81
CA GLU A 328 -0.14 17.14 22.23
C GLU A 328 -0.10 16.22 20.99
N PRO A 329 1.04 15.54 20.77
CA PRO A 329 1.23 14.73 19.56
C PRO A 329 0.30 13.52 19.46
N SER A 330 -0.24 13.02 20.59
CA SER A 330 -0.99 11.78 20.64
C SER A 330 -2.17 11.89 21.57
N VAL A 331 -3.32 11.36 21.15
CA VAL A 331 -4.56 11.35 21.91
C VAL A 331 -4.97 9.93 22.30
N GLU A 332 -5.68 9.81 23.41
CA GLU A 332 -6.33 8.57 23.80
C GLU A 332 -7.56 8.33 22.92
N VAL A 333 -7.77 7.08 22.55
CA VAL A 333 -8.94 6.69 21.77
C VAL A 333 -9.66 5.58 22.55
N PRO A 334 -10.95 5.72 22.84
CA PRO A 334 -11.72 4.70 23.54
C PRO A 334 -11.55 3.33 22.90
N GLY A 335 -11.37 2.30 23.71
CA GLY A 335 -11.17 0.92 23.26
C GLY A 335 -9.78 0.60 22.70
N ARG A 336 -8.82 1.50 22.73
CA ARG A 336 -7.43 1.24 22.30
C ARG A 336 -6.45 1.31 23.46
N LYS A 337 -5.56 0.28 23.57
CA LYS A 337 -4.50 0.25 24.59
C LYS A 337 -3.41 1.31 24.38
N LYS A 338 -3.23 1.78 23.15
CA LYS A 338 -2.15 2.74 22.79
C LYS A 338 -2.76 4.03 22.28
N LYS A 339 -2.20 5.16 22.73
CA LYS A 339 -2.51 6.49 22.19
C LYS A 339 -2.29 6.52 20.69
N MET A 340 -3.13 7.26 19.98
CA MET A 340 -2.97 7.49 18.54
C MET A 340 -2.23 8.78 18.28
N THR A 341 -1.21 8.71 17.44
CA THR A 341 -0.44 9.89 17.04
C THR A 341 -1.25 10.71 16.03
N VAL A 342 -1.59 11.92 16.43
CA VAL A 342 -2.28 12.94 15.61
C VAL A 342 -1.26 13.81 14.88
N TYR A 343 -0.27 14.30 15.61
CA TYR A 343 0.83 15.09 15.07
C TYR A 343 2.15 14.32 15.17
N GLY A 344 2.92 14.29 14.10
CA GLY A 344 4.22 13.64 14.03
C GLY A 344 4.94 14.01 12.74
N PHE A 345 6.09 13.43 12.45
CA PHE A 345 6.84 13.76 11.22
C PHE A 345 5.97 13.63 9.95
N HIS A 346 5.12 12.61 9.90
CA HIS A 346 4.23 12.42 8.74
C HIS A 346 3.19 13.55 8.57
N SER A 347 2.95 14.35 9.61
CA SER A 347 2.10 15.55 9.52
C SER A 347 2.70 16.61 8.60
N LEU A 348 4.03 16.69 8.49
CA LEU A 348 4.70 17.58 7.52
C LEU A 348 4.27 17.26 6.07
N ARG A 349 4.18 15.98 5.75
CA ARG A 349 3.70 15.54 4.44
C ARG A 349 2.21 15.88 4.21
N HIS A 350 1.40 15.81 5.25
CA HIS A 350 0.00 16.26 5.22
C HIS A 350 -0.08 17.78 5.05
N SER A 351 0.77 18.54 5.76
CA SER A 351 0.85 20.01 5.61
C SER A 351 1.30 20.41 4.22
N PHE A 352 2.34 19.77 3.68
CA PHE A 352 2.78 19.99 2.31
C PHE A 352 1.64 19.80 1.30
N ALA A 353 0.87 18.68 1.43
CA ALA A 353 -0.26 18.42 0.56
C ALA A 353 -1.39 19.45 0.75
N SER A 354 -1.68 19.88 1.98
CA SER A 354 -2.66 20.90 2.30
C SER A 354 -2.28 22.25 1.68
N PHE A 355 -1.05 22.68 1.88
CA PHE A 355 -0.56 23.95 1.34
C PHE A 355 -0.48 23.96 -0.20
N CYS A 356 -0.14 22.81 -0.82
CA CYS A 356 -0.24 22.68 -2.27
C CYS A 356 -1.69 22.82 -2.76
N ALA A 357 -2.66 22.23 -2.05
CA ALA A 357 -4.08 22.36 -2.39
C ALA A 357 -4.56 23.80 -2.22
N GLU A 358 -4.19 24.48 -1.13
CA GLU A 358 -4.49 25.91 -0.90
C GLU A 358 -3.88 26.81 -1.98
N ALA A 359 -2.67 26.46 -2.45
CA ALA A 359 -1.98 27.16 -3.54
C ALA A 359 -2.49 26.76 -4.93
N ASN A 360 -3.53 25.92 -5.03
CA ASN A 360 -4.10 25.41 -6.29
C ASN A 360 -3.08 24.65 -7.18
N VAL A 361 -2.07 24.02 -6.58
CA VAL A 361 -1.13 23.16 -7.32
C VAL A 361 -1.91 21.95 -7.88
N PRO A 362 -1.78 21.61 -9.17
CA PRO A 362 -2.48 20.45 -9.73
C PRO A 362 -2.18 19.16 -8.97
N LYS A 363 -3.21 18.35 -8.68
CA LYS A 363 -3.07 17.08 -7.95
C LYS A 363 -2.01 16.15 -8.55
N ALA A 364 -1.92 16.09 -9.90
CA ALA A 364 -0.91 15.28 -10.58
C ALA A 364 0.53 15.73 -10.25
N VAL A 365 0.78 17.03 -10.13
CA VAL A 365 2.08 17.59 -9.72
C VAL A 365 2.38 17.22 -8.28
N LEU A 366 1.43 17.36 -7.36
CA LEU A 366 1.59 16.91 -5.98
C LEU A 366 1.93 15.43 -5.90
N LEU A 367 1.20 14.57 -6.62
CA LEU A 367 1.44 13.11 -6.62
C LEU A 367 2.81 12.75 -7.18
N SER A 368 3.30 13.48 -8.20
CA SER A 368 4.65 13.27 -8.75
C SER A 368 5.74 13.59 -7.72
N ILE A 369 5.58 14.66 -6.94
CA ILE A 369 6.51 15.05 -5.85
C ILE A 369 6.43 14.05 -4.70
N LEU A 370 5.23 13.68 -4.28
CA LEU A 370 5.03 12.75 -3.18
C LEU A 370 5.44 11.31 -3.54
N GLY A 371 5.54 10.95 -4.82
CA GLY A 371 5.88 9.61 -5.29
C GLY A 371 4.89 8.54 -4.82
N THR A 372 3.60 8.88 -4.78
CA THR A 372 2.54 7.98 -4.31
C THR A 372 1.24 8.24 -5.05
N ASP A 373 0.46 7.20 -5.22
CA ASP A 373 -0.93 7.27 -5.71
C ASP A 373 -1.90 7.25 -4.51
N SER A 374 -1.47 7.73 -3.33
CA SER A 374 -2.21 7.58 -2.09
C SER A 374 -3.32 8.60 -1.91
N ASP A 375 -4.33 8.21 -1.15
CA ASP A 375 -5.51 8.98 -0.73
C ASP A 375 -5.18 10.28 0.03
N ILE A 376 -3.88 10.57 0.31
CA ILE A 376 -3.46 11.83 0.96
C ILE A 376 -3.87 13.03 0.10
N ALA A 377 -3.66 12.94 -1.21
CA ALA A 377 -4.06 14.02 -2.12
C ALA A 377 -5.59 14.17 -2.12
N ASP A 378 -6.33 13.06 -2.17
CA ASP A 378 -7.80 13.08 -2.21
C ASP A 378 -8.39 13.83 -1.01
N LYS A 379 -7.81 13.63 0.18
CA LYS A 379 -8.27 14.31 1.40
C LYS A 379 -8.27 15.85 1.28
N TYR A 380 -7.32 16.43 0.56
CA TYR A 380 -7.16 17.89 0.45
C TYR A 380 -7.70 18.47 -0.85
N TYR A 381 -7.87 17.64 -1.88
CA TYR A 381 -8.37 18.04 -3.20
C TYR A 381 -9.86 17.72 -3.44
N THR A 382 -10.54 17.05 -2.49
CA THR A 382 -12.00 16.76 -2.60
C THR A 382 -12.88 18.00 -2.43
N HIS A 383 -12.36 19.09 -1.86
CA HIS A 383 -13.05 20.35 -1.69
C HIS A 383 -12.56 21.41 -2.69
N VAL A 384 -12.50 21.04 -3.96
CA VAL A 384 -12.30 22.05 -5.03
C VAL A 384 -13.59 22.87 -5.12
N GLY A 385 -13.61 24.00 -4.39
CA GLY A 385 -14.76 24.89 -4.36
C GLY A 385 -15.04 25.53 -5.73
N ASP A 386 -16.25 26.06 -5.91
CA ASP A 386 -16.73 26.73 -7.12
C ASP A 386 -15.74 27.77 -7.69
N ALA A 387 -14.98 28.43 -6.82
CA ALA A 387 -13.95 29.40 -7.22
C ALA A 387 -12.81 28.76 -8.03
N SER A 388 -12.37 27.56 -7.68
CA SER A 388 -11.33 26.84 -8.43
C SER A 388 -11.86 26.28 -9.75
N GLN A 389 -13.13 25.87 -9.77
CA GLN A 389 -13.79 25.43 -11.02
C GLN A 389 -13.94 26.62 -11.98
N ARG A 390 -14.35 27.80 -11.49
CA ARG A 390 -14.42 29.03 -12.30
C ARG A 390 -13.05 29.40 -12.86
N LYS A 391 -12.01 29.44 -12.04
CA LYS A 391 -10.63 29.68 -12.48
C LYS A 391 -10.16 28.71 -13.56
N ALA A 392 -10.50 27.43 -13.45
CA ALA A 392 -10.17 26.43 -14.47
C ALA A 392 -10.87 26.74 -15.81
N VAL A 393 -12.16 27.11 -15.78
CA VAL A 393 -12.92 27.47 -16.98
C VAL A 393 -12.40 28.78 -17.58
N GLU A 394 -12.09 29.77 -16.73
CA GLU A 394 -11.48 31.03 -17.14
C GLU A 394 -10.10 30.85 -17.78
N ALA A 395 -9.27 29.92 -17.21
CA ALA A 395 -7.98 29.59 -17.79
C ALA A 395 -8.11 28.95 -19.18
N VAL A 396 -9.08 28.04 -19.38
CA VAL A 396 -9.37 27.47 -20.71
C VAL A 396 -9.81 28.55 -21.67
N SER A 397 -10.72 29.46 -21.25
CA SER A 397 -11.15 30.58 -22.03
C SER A 397 -9.97 31.51 -22.39
N GLY A 398 -9.07 31.78 -21.43
CA GLY A 398 -7.86 32.56 -21.66
C GLY A 398 -6.91 31.92 -22.66
N VAL A 399 -6.72 30.59 -22.60
CA VAL A 399 -5.88 29.86 -23.57
C VAL A 399 -6.49 29.91 -24.99
N LEU A 400 -7.82 29.72 -25.09
CA LEU A 400 -8.52 29.70 -26.38
C LEU A 400 -8.66 31.11 -27.01
N ASN A 401 -8.71 32.12 -26.16
CA ASN A 401 -8.89 33.52 -26.60
C ASN A 401 -7.58 34.34 -26.60
N ASN A 402 -6.45 33.71 -26.22
CA ASN A 402 -5.14 34.34 -26.24
C ASN A 402 -4.75 34.61 -27.70
N LYS A 403 -4.83 35.87 -28.10
CA LYS A 403 -4.30 36.32 -29.39
C LYS A 403 -2.80 36.01 -29.45
N SER A 404 -2.33 35.51 -30.57
CA SER A 404 -0.90 35.30 -30.79
C SER A 404 -0.14 36.63 -30.64
N ALA A 405 1.14 36.59 -30.32
CA ALA A 405 1.96 37.78 -30.22
C ALA A 405 1.88 38.63 -31.53
N GLN A 406 1.77 37.95 -32.67
CA GLN A 406 1.62 38.63 -33.96
C GLN A 406 0.28 39.34 -34.09
N GLU A 407 -0.84 38.71 -33.68
CA GLU A 407 -2.16 39.34 -33.70
C GLU A 407 -2.24 40.55 -32.76
N LYS A 408 -1.62 40.51 -31.60
CA LYS A 408 -1.50 41.64 -30.66
C LYS A 408 -0.70 42.77 -31.29
N ILE A 409 0.41 42.50 -31.97
CA ILE A 409 1.23 43.47 -32.67
C ILE A 409 0.44 44.12 -33.82
N ASP A 410 -0.25 43.33 -34.62
CA ASP A 410 -1.04 43.82 -35.74
C ASP A 410 -2.19 44.73 -35.29
N GLU A 411 -2.85 44.39 -34.16
CA GLU A 411 -3.89 45.22 -33.55
C GLU A 411 -3.33 46.56 -33.03
N VAL A 412 -2.18 46.53 -32.38
CA VAL A 412 -1.47 47.75 -31.93
C VAL A 412 -1.07 48.61 -33.12
N LEU A 413 -0.53 48.02 -34.18
CA LEU A 413 -0.17 48.72 -35.41
C LEU A 413 -1.38 49.36 -36.11
N ALA A 414 -2.51 48.64 -36.12
CA ALA A 414 -3.76 49.16 -36.67
C ALA A 414 -4.27 50.38 -35.87
N LEU A 415 -4.20 50.32 -34.52
CA LEU A 415 -4.57 51.46 -33.66
C LEU A 415 -3.66 52.70 -33.87
N LEU A 416 -2.36 52.46 -34.00
CA LEU A 416 -1.40 53.56 -34.27
C LEU A 416 -1.59 54.17 -35.63
N LYS A 417 -1.98 53.43 -36.66
CA LYS A 417 -2.30 53.94 -37.98
C LYS A 417 -3.58 54.80 -37.98
N GLN A 418 -4.56 54.44 -37.14
CA GLN A 418 -5.82 55.20 -37.06
C GLN A 418 -5.72 56.51 -36.26
N LYS A 419 -4.80 56.54 -35.26
CA LYS A 419 -4.58 57.71 -34.39
C LYS A 419 -3.10 58.01 -34.26
N PRO A 420 -2.50 58.81 -35.17
CA PRO A 420 -1.04 59.03 -35.15
C PRO A 420 -0.53 59.87 -33.98
N THR A 421 -1.41 60.56 -33.24
CA THR A 421 -1.03 61.31 -32.03
C THR A 421 -1.34 60.50 -30.79
N ALA A 422 -0.30 60.10 -30.06
CA ALA A 422 -0.43 59.38 -28.80
C ALA A 422 -1.07 60.22 -27.71
N ASN A 423 -2.24 59.84 -27.25
CA ASN A 423 -2.86 60.40 -26.06
C ASN A 423 -2.96 59.32 -24.97
N GLN A 424 -3.24 59.73 -23.73
CA GLN A 424 -3.29 58.86 -22.57
C GLN A 424 -4.25 57.66 -22.78
N ALA A 425 -5.41 57.88 -23.41
CA ALA A 425 -6.40 56.83 -23.67
C ALA A 425 -5.93 55.81 -24.71
N LEU A 426 -5.14 56.20 -25.69
CA LEU A 426 -4.52 55.30 -26.67
C LEU A 426 -3.43 54.45 -26.00
N ILE A 427 -2.63 55.03 -25.11
CA ILE A 427 -1.58 54.33 -24.35
C ILE A 427 -2.18 53.27 -23.43
N GLU A 428 -3.28 53.56 -22.72
CA GLU A 428 -3.99 52.59 -21.89
C GLU A 428 -4.57 51.43 -22.70
N LYS A 429 -5.17 51.73 -23.84
CA LYS A 429 -5.74 50.70 -24.72
C LYS A 429 -4.66 49.78 -25.33
N ILE A 430 -3.49 50.31 -25.64
CA ILE A 430 -2.32 49.52 -26.07
C ILE A 430 -1.82 48.64 -24.94
N LYS A 431 -1.78 49.12 -23.70
CA LYS A 431 -1.42 48.33 -22.53
C LYS A 431 -2.39 47.17 -22.30
N GLU A 432 -3.70 47.39 -22.43
CA GLU A 432 -4.71 46.30 -22.30
C GLU A 432 -4.56 45.22 -23.37
N ILE A 433 -4.08 45.53 -24.57
CA ILE A 433 -3.85 44.55 -25.64
C ILE A 433 -2.57 43.73 -25.39
N LEU A 434 -1.54 44.35 -24.80
CA LEU A 434 -0.23 43.77 -24.63
C LEU A 434 -0.12 42.92 -23.33
N CYS A 435 -0.92 43.24 -22.31
CA CYS A 435 -1.02 42.44 -21.09
C CYS A 435 -2.00 41.30 -21.24
#